data_e161ba77c3599fcbde0a37403d0194da
#
_entry.id   e161ba77c3599fcbde0a37403d0194da
#
_cell.length_a   1.000
_cell.length_b   1.000
_cell.length_c   1.000
_cell.angle_alpha   90.00
_cell.angle_beta   90.00
_cell.angle_gamma   90.00
#
_symmetry.space_group_name_H-M   'P 1'
#
loop_
_entity.id
_entity.type
_entity.pdbx_description
1 polymer ?
#
loop_
_entity_poly.entity_id
_entity_poly.type
_entity_poly.pdbx_seq_one_letter_code
_entity_poly.pdbx_strand_id
1 'polypeptide(L)'
;ISLQEIDETGVQQIARALHLNYIYYPGTIHPTRHRYFGPAVLTRWPIVETRKLILPHEGMGRHQRRNATAATVNVRGACVRVYAVHLENQFRASARTREDQADTILADAATTSCPVVVAGDFNSWGIGRYFERKGYGWPTRQVGKTIAFFSWDHIFVRGLDLPDSAGAGQFEQVHGASDHHPVWATLIPPGHTGAMVSASR
;
A
#
# COMPACT_ATOMS: atom_id res chain seq x y z
N ILE A 1 6.90 -0.27 -4.58
CA ILE A 1 6.14 -1.52 -4.41
C ILE A 1 5.69 -1.59 -2.96
N SER A 2 4.42 -1.92 -2.74
CA SER A 2 3.84 -2.20 -1.42
C SER A 2 3.57 -3.70 -1.32
N LEU A 3 4.14 -4.36 -0.34
CA LEU A 3 3.94 -5.79 -0.08
C LEU A 3 3.21 -5.98 1.25
N GLN A 4 2.38 -7.02 1.33
CA GLN A 4 1.66 -7.43 2.52
C GLN A 4 1.96 -8.90 2.79
N GLU A 5 1.76 -9.33 4.05
CA GLU A 5 1.94 -10.72 4.51
C GLU A 5 3.31 -11.34 4.17
N ILE A 6 4.34 -10.52 4.11
CA ILE A 6 5.70 -10.96 3.80
C ILE A 6 6.56 -11.02 5.07
N ASP A 7 7.49 -11.98 5.15
CA ASP A 7 8.51 -12.04 6.19
C ASP A 7 9.79 -11.30 5.75
N GLU A 8 10.69 -11.05 6.69
CA GLU A 8 11.93 -10.32 6.43
C GLU A 8 12.80 -10.99 5.36
N THR A 9 12.89 -12.31 5.37
CA THR A 9 13.66 -13.05 4.37
C THR A 9 13.11 -12.88 2.97
N GLY A 10 11.78 -12.93 2.82
CA GLY A 10 11.10 -12.71 1.55
C GLY A 10 11.31 -11.30 1.01
N VAL A 11 11.19 -10.28 1.88
CA VAL A 11 11.47 -8.88 1.49
C VAL A 11 12.91 -8.74 0.99
N GLN A 12 13.89 -9.30 1.73
CA GLN A 12 15.29 -9.23 1.35
C GLN A 12 15.57 -9.91 0.01
N GLN A 13 14.96 -11.07 -0.23
CA GLN A 13 15.13 -11.80 -1.50
C GLN A 13 14.58 -10.98 -2.68
N ILE A 14 13.37 -10.42 -2.55
CA ILE A 14 12.76 -9.59 -3.60
C ILE A 14 13.58 -8.31 -3.81
N ALA A 15 13.99 -7.62 -2.74
CA ALA A 15 14.78 -6.39 -2.83
C ALA A 15 16.11 -6.64 -3.54
N ARG A 16 16.82 -7.73 -3.24
CA ARG A 16 18.07 -8.11 -3.91
C ARG A 16 17.84 -8.44 -5.39
N ALA A 17 16.83 -9.25 -5.69
CA ALA A 17 16.54 -9.68 -7.07
C ALA A 17 16.18 -8.49 -7.98
N LEU A 18 15.51 -7.48 -7.44
CA LEU A 18 15.06 -6.30 -8.18
C LEU A 18 15.99 -5.07 -8.00
N HIS A 19 17.08 -5.20 -7.25
CA HIS A 19 18.00 -4.09 -6.92
C HIS A 19 17.28 -2.89 -6.31
N LEU A 20 16.40 -3.14 -5.32
CA LEU A 20 15.60 -2.12 -4.66
C LEU A 20 16.06 -1.86 -3.21
N ASN A 21 15.91 -0.62 -2.76
CA ASN A 21 15.88 -0.30 -1.34
C ASN A 21 14.57 -0.80 -0.74
N TYR A 22 14.57 -1.12 0.55
CA TYR A 22 13.35 -1.55 1.23
C TYR A 22 13.30 -1.08 2.68
N ILE A 23 12.10 -1.03 3.20
CA ILE A 23 11.78 -0.97 4.63
C ILE A 23 10.69 -1.97 4.94
N TYR A 24 10.89 -2.72 6.01
CA TYR A 24 9.97 -3.72 6.53
C TYR A 24 9.79 -3.52 8.02
N TYR A 25 8.55 -3.56 8.49
CA TYR A 25 8.24 -3.61 9.91
C TYR A 25 7.39 -4.82 10.23
N PRO A 26 7.87 -5.73 11.11
CA PRO A 26 7.08 -6.88 11.52
C PRO A 26 5.79 -6.42 12.20
N GLY A 27 4.68 -7.03 11.79
CA GLY A 27 3.34 -6.77 12.32
C GLY A 27 2.91 -7.86 13.28
N THR A 28 2.44 -8.96 12.73
CA THR A 28 1.85 -10.08 13.45
C THR A 28 2.64 -11.37 13.26
N ILE A 29 2.37 -12.37 14.08
CA ILE A 29 2.95 -13.71 13.91
C ILE A 29 2.01 -14.55 13.05
N HIS A 30 2.56 -15.15 11.99
CA HIS A 30 1.78 -16.04 11.12
C HIS A 30 1.36 -17.30 11.90
N PRO A 31 0.06 -17.65 11.92
CA PRO A 31 -0.47 -18.67 12.81
C PRO A 31 0.12 -20.07 12.59
N THR A 32 0.49 -20.41 11.36
CA THR A 32 1.01 -21.73 11.00
C THR A 32 2.51 -21.76 10.79
N ARG A 33 3.12 -20.63 10.37
CA ARG A 33 4.56 -20.56 10.08
C ARG A 33 5.38 -20.08 11.27
N HIS A 34 4.73 -19.58 12.33
CA HIS A 34 5.35 -19.05 13.56
C HIS A 34 6.46 -18.00 13.30
N ARG A 35 6.35 -17.27 12.19
CA ARG A 35 7.26 -16.19 11.82
C ARG A 35 6.51 -14.87 11.80
N TYR A 36 7.24 -13.81 12.11
CA TYR A 36 6.71 -12.46 11.91
C TYR A 36 6.47 -12.20 10.43
N PHE A 37 5.35 -11.59 10.12
CA PHE A 37 5.05 -11.05 8.81
C PHE A 37 4.42 -9.66 8.95
N GLY A 38 4.55 -8.84 7.91
CA GLY A 38 4.06 -7.47 7.96
C GLY A 38 4.10 -6.81 6.58
N PRO A 39 3.72 -5.52 6.53
CA PRO A 39 3.83 -4.74 5.31
C PRO A 39 5.25 -4.24 5.08
N ALA A 40 5.64 -4.15 3.79
CA ALA A 40 6.92 -3.60 3.37
C ALA A 40 6.75 -2.62 2.21
N VAL A 41 7.64 -1.62 2.15
CA VAL A 41 7.80 -0.72 1.00
C VAL A 41 9.13 -1.02 0.33
N LEU A 42 9.13 -1.24 -0.99
CA LEU A 42 10.34 -1.38 -1.79
C LEU A 42 10.35 -0.29 -2.87
N THR A 43 11.54 0.24 -3.16
CA THR A 43 11.68 1.34 -4.11
C THR A 43 13.11 1.43 -4.68
N ARG A 44 13.24 1.87 -5.93
CA ARG A 44 14.56 2.20 -6.50
C ARG A 44 15.13 3.51 -5.95
N TRP A 45 14.30 4.34 -5.34
CA TRP A 45 14.67 5.67 -4.86
C TRP A 45 15.18 5.61 -3.42
N PRO A 46 16.02 6.57 -2.98
CA PRO A 46 16.44 6.66 -1.59
C PRO A 46 15.25 6.80 -0.64
N ILE A 47 15.25 6.00 0.43
CA ILE A 47 14.33 6.14 1.56
C ILE A 47 14.99 7.08 2.56
N VAL A 48 14.33 8.21 2.87
CA VAL A 48 14.90 9.26 3.74
C VAL A 48 14.30 9.29 5.14
N GLU A 49 13.11 8.71 5.32
CA GLU A 49 12.45 8.59 6.61
C GLU A 49 11.56 7.35 6.62
N THR A 50 11.46 6.69 7.77
CA THR A 50 10.58 5.52 7.93
C THR A 50 9.82 5.59 9.26
N ARG A 51 8.60 5.03 9.28
CA ARG A 51 7.79 4.89 10.50
C ARG A 51 7.04 3.58 10.50
N LYS A 52 6.92 2.98 11.68
CA LYS A 52 5.98 1.91 11.97
C LYS A 52 4.74 2.50 12.64
N LEU A 53 3.58 2.33 12.04
CA LEU A 53 2.31 2.74 12.64
C LEU A 53 1.59 1.50 13.18
N ILE A 54 1.39 1.43 14.49
CA ILE A 54 0.55 0.39 15.08
C ILE A 54 -0.90 0.82 14.90
N LEU A 55 -1.69 -0.01 14.22
CA LEU A 55 -3.09 0.26 13.95
C LEU A 55 -3.95 -0.12 15.17
N PRO A 56 -5.01 0.65 15.47
CA PRO A 56 -5.89 0.34 16.58
C PRO A 56 -6.68 -0.94 16.33
N HIS A 57 -7.23 -1.47 17.41
CA HIS A 57 -8.01 -2.70 17.48
C HIS A 57 -7.22 -3.97 17.16
N GLU A 58 -7.69 -5.05 17.72
CA GLU A 58 -7.21 -6.40 17.48
C GLU A 58 -8.30 -7.16 16.70
N GLY A 59 -7.88 -8.05 15.82
CA GLY A 59 -8.82 -8.90 15.10
C GLY A 59 -9.47 -9.93 16.03
N MET A 60 -10.75 -10.24 15.83
CA MET A 60 -11.47 -11.25 16.60
C MET A 60 -10.70 -12.59 16.63
N GLY A 61 -10.47 -13.13 17.82
CA GLY A 61 -9.81 -14.41 18.04
C GLY A 61 -8.28 -14.41 17.80
N ARG A 62 -7.69 -13.25 17.53
CA ARG A 62 -6.24 -13.07 17.45
C ARG A 62 -5.88 -11.78 18.19
N HIS A 63 -5.28 -11.87 19.34
CA HIS A 63 -4.83 -10.72 20.13
C HIS A 63 -3.58 -10.08 19.51
N GLN A 64 -3.69 -9.68 18.24
CA GLN A 64 -2.59 -9.07 17.48
C GLN A 64 -3.11 -7.86 16.70
N ARG A 65 -2.36 -6.78 16.74
CA ARG A 65 -2.66 -5.56 16.01
C ARG A 65 -1.96 -5.55 14.67
N ARG A 66 -2.65 -5.07 13.66
CA ARG A 66 -2.06 -4.75 12.36
C ARG A 66 -1.13 -3.53 12.49
N ASN A 67 -0.24 -3.38 11.53
CA ASN A 67 0.59 -2.20 11.39
C ASN A 67 0.62 -1.73 9.93
N ALA A 68 0.97 -0.46 9.72
CA ALA A 68 1.38 0.06 8.43
C ALA A 68 2.87 0.42 8.46
N THR A 69 3.55 0.19 7.34
CA THR A 69 4.92 0.62 7.10
C THR A 69 4.90 1.90 6.28
N ALA A 70 5.39 3.00 6.85
CA ALA A 70 5.51 4.27 6.16
C ALA A 70 6.96 4.54 5.77
N ALA A 71 7.16 5.07 4.55
CA ALA A 71 8.44 5.51 4.03
C ALA A 71 8.30 6.86 3.33
N THR A 72 9.19 7.80 3.61
CA THR A 72 9.37 8.98 2.75
C THR A 72 10.48 8.67 1.75
N VAL A 73 10.14 8.77 0.48
CA VAL A 73 11.02 8.42 -0.64
C VAL A 73 11.40 9.70 -1.38
N ASN A 74 12.69 9.84 -1.73
CA ASN A 74 13.16 10.95 -2.55
C ASN A 74 13.13 10.56 -4.03
N VAL A 75 12.08 10.98 -4.75
CA VAL A 75 11.90 10.72 -6.17
C VAL A 75 12.44 11.89 -6.98
N ARG A 76 13.71 11.82 -7.44
CA ARG A 76 14.37 12.86 -8.24
C ARG A 76 14.33 14.25 -7.59
N GLY A 77 14.52 14.32 -6.28
CA GLY A 77 14.49 15.56 -5.51
C GLY A 77 13.13 15.92 -4.91
N ALA A 78 12.05 15.29 -5.36
CA ALA A 78 10.72 15.45 -4.77
C ALA A 78 10.46 14.40 -3.70
N CYS A 79 9.90 14.79 -2.55
CA CYS A 79 9.48 13.82 -1.55
C CYS A 79 8.13 13.18 -1.92
N VAL A 80 7.98 11.89 -1.58
CA VAL A 80 6.69 11.18 -1.64
C VAL A 80 6.60 10.33 -0.37
N ARG A 81 5.51 10.47 0.40
CA ARG A 81 5.23 9.61 1.56
C ARG A 81 4.39 8.42 1.09
N VAL A 82 4.92 7.21 1.31
CA VAL A 82 4.28 5.95 0.91
C VAL A 82 3.94 5.13 2.14
N TYR A 83 2.74 4.57 2.17
CA TYR A 83 2.27 3.64 3.20
C TYR A 83 1.97 2.28 2.57
N ALA A 84 2.64 1.24 3.03
CA ALA A 84 2.23 -0.14 2.80
C ALA A 84 1.30 -0.58 3.93
N VAL A 85 0.10 -1.01 3.58
CA VAL A 85 -1.01 -1.21 4.51
C VAL A 85 -1.58 -2.62 4.39
N HIS A 86 -1.96 -3.20 5.54
CA HIS A 86 -2.82 -4.37 5.59
C HIS A 86 -3.82 -4.19 6.74
N LEU A 87 -5.04 -3.78 6.42
CA LEU A 87 -6.10 -3.58 7.42
C LEU A 87 -6.69 -4.92 7.89
N GLU A 88 -7.48 -4.87 8.95
CA GLU A 88 -8.09 -6.07 9.50
C GLU A 88 -9.16 -6.64 8.57
N ASN A 89 -9.22 -7.97 8.53
CA ASN A 89 -10.11 -8.71 7.65
C ASN A 89 -11.59 -8.41 7.94
N GLN A 90 -12.39 -8.25 6.89
CA GLN A 90 -13.82 -7.90 7.01
C GLN A 90 -14.67 -8.94 7.76
N PHE A 91 -14.22 -10.20 7.80
CA PHE A 91 -14.91 -11.25 8.55
C PHE A 91 -14.51 -11.29 10.04
N ARG A 92 -13.50 -10.50 10.45
CA ARG A 92 -12.95 -10.44 11.81
C ARG A 92 -13.10 -9.08 12.46
N ALA A 93 -13.54 -8.09 11.71
CA ALA A 93 -13.67 -6.73 12.19
C ALA A 93 -14.80 -5.98 11.47
N SER A 94 -15.37 -4.99 12.13
CA SER A 94 -16.41 -4.13 11.55
C SER A 94 -15.82 -3.15 10.51
N ALA A 95 -16.69 -2.54 9.70
CA ALA A 95 -16.29 -1.43 8.84
C ALA A 95 -15.69 -0.28 9.65
N ARG A 96 -16.26 0.04 10.82
CA ARG A 96 -15.77 1.08 11.74
C ARG A 96 -14.33 0.80 12.21
N THR A 97 -14.02 -0.45 12.55
CA THR A 97 -12.66 -0.85 12.90
C THR A 97 -11.65 -0.52 11.81
N ARG A 98 -11.97 -0.79 10.54
CA ARG A 98 -11.10 -0.45 9.40
C ARG A 98 -11.02 1.05 9.16
N GLU A 99 -12.10 1.80 9.37
CA GLU A 99 -12.08 3.27 9.31
C GLU A 99 -11.17 3.86 10.40
N ASP A 100 -11.22 3.36 11.63
CA ASP A 100 -10.34 3.79 12.73
C ASP A 100 -8.86 3.46 12.43
N GLN A 101 -8.60 2.30 11.81
CA GLN A 101 -7.26 1.93 11.33
C GLN A 101 -6.78 2.88 10.21
N ALA A 102 -7.66 3.22 9.27
CA ALA A 102 -7.37 4.18 8.22
C ALA A 102 -7.12 5.59 8.80
N ASP A 103 -7.90 6.03 9.80
CA ASP A 103 -7.71 7.33 10.46
C ASP A 103 -6.31 7.47 11.10
N THR A 104 -5.75 6.37 11.64
CA THR A 104 -4.38 6.38 12.16
C THR A 104 -3.36 6.68 11.05
N ILE A 105 -3.54 6.10 9.87
CA ILE A 105 -2.68 6.33 8.71
C ILE A 105 -2.88 7.77 8.19
N LEU A 106 -4.12 8.22 8.09
CA LEU A 106 -4.48 9.56 7.61
C LEU A 106 -3.98 10.66 8.56
N ALA A 107 -3.98 10.41 9.88
CA ALA A 107 -3.43 11.33 10.87
C ALA A 107 -1.91 11.50 10.71
N ASP A 108 -1.15 10.40 10.52
CA ASP A 108 0.28 10.50 10.20
C ASP A 108 0.51 11.18 8.83
N ALA A 109 -0.30 10.85 7.83
CA ALA A 109 -0.22 11.48 6.52
C ALA A 109 -0.51 12.98 6.53
N ALA A 110 -1.31 13.46 7.48
CA ALA A 110 -1.58 14.89 7.66
C ALA A 110 -0.36 15.67 8.21
N THR A 111 0.62 14.99 8.80
CA THR A 111 1.83 15.64 9.33
C THR A 111 2.88 15.98 8.27
N THR A 112 2.69 15.53 7.02
CA THR A 112 3.63 15.79 5.93
C THR A 112 3.04 16.66 4.85
N SER A 113 3.87 17.54 4.27
CA SER A 113 3.57 18.29 3.05
C SER A 113 3.87 17.50 1.77
N CYS A 114 4.56 16.36 1.87
CA CYS A 114 4.82 15.51 0.72
C CYS A 114 3.51 14.96 0.14
N PRO A 115 3.42 14.76 -1.17
CA PRO A 115 2.41 13.89 -1.77
C PRO A 115 2.37 12.53 -1.09
N VAL A 116 1.18 11.93 -1.02
CA VAL A 116 0.93 10.70 -0.26
C VAL A 116 0.40 9.61 -1.16
N VAL A 117 0.94 8.40 -0.99
CA VAL A 117 0.42 7.15 -1.55
C VAL A 117 0.11 6.20 -0.40
N VAL A 118 -1.11 5.67 -0.34
CA VAL A 118 -1.49 4.61 0.58
C VAL A 118 -1.90 3.40 -0.23
N ALA A 119 -1.15 2.31 -0.14
CA ALA A 119 -1.34 1.14 -0.99
C ALA A 119 -1.30 -0.16 -0.17
N GLY A 120 -2.12 -1.14 -0.56
CA GLY A 120 -2.11 -2.45 0.07
C GLY A 120 -3.45 -3.16 0.08
N ASP A 121 -3.54 -4.17 0.93
CA ASP A 121 -4.77 -4.92 1.21
C ASP A 121 -5.58 -4.22 2.31
N PHE A 122 -6.70 -3.65 1.92
CA PHE A 122 -7.64 -2.97 2.83
C PHE A 122 -8.76 -3.90 3.32
N ASN A 123 -8.81 -5.15 2.82
CA ASN A 123 -9.84 -6.12 3.18
C ASN A 123 -11.28 -5.58 3.03
N SER A 124 -11.50 -4.61 2.15
CA SER A 124 -12.79 -3.95 1.94
C SER A 124 -12.79 -3.04 0.72
N TRP A 125 -13.74 -3.22 -0.18
CA TRP A 125 -14.00 -2.24 -1.23
C TRP A 125 -14.61 -0.93 -0.66
N GLY A 126 -15.44 -1.05 0.37
CA GLY A 126 -16.14 0.09 0.97
C GLY A 126 -15.22 1.16 1.57
N ILE A 127 -14.01 0.78 1.98
CA ILE A 127 -13.01 1.71 2.50
C ILE A 127 -12.58 2.77 1.46
N GLY A 128 -12.69 2.46 0.17
CA GLY A 128 -12.37 3.41 -0.88
C GLY A 128 -13.17 4.69 -0.82
N ARG A 129 -14.49 4.58 -0.56
CA ARG A 129 -15.36 5.75 -0.35
C ARG A 129 -14.97 6.55 0.90
N TYR A 130 -14.42 5.89 1.91
CA TYR A 130 -13.92 6.55 3.09
C TYR A 130 -12.72 7.44 2.76
N PHE A 131 -11.74 6.92 2.01
CA PHE A 131 -10.58 7.69 1.53
C PHE A 131 -11.00 8.84 0.60
N GLU A 132 -11.96 8.64 -0.31
CA GLU A 132 -12.49 9.71 -1.17
C GLU A 132 -13.08 10.86 -0.34
N ARG A 133 -13.87 10.57 0.70
CA ARG A 133 -14.41 11.61 1.63
C ARG A 133 -13.31 12.36 2.40
N LYS A 134 -12.12 11.76 2.56
CA LYS A 134 -10.94 12.39 3.17
C LYS A 134 -10.05 13.13 2.16
N GLY A 135 -10.50 13.28 0.90
CA GLY A 135 -9.80 14.03 -0.14
C GLY A 135 -8.71 13.25 -0.88
N TYR A 136 -8.74 11.92 -0.82
CA TYR A 136 -7.82 11.08 -1.59
C TYR A 136 -8.42 10.66 -2.92
N GLY A 137 -7.62 10.71 -3.98
CA GLY A 137 -7.93 10.05 -5.24
C GLY A 137 -7.85 8.54 -5.11
N TRP A 138 -8.67 7.81 -5.89
CA TRP A 138 -8.73 6.34 -5.89
C TRP A 138 -8.51 5.78 -7.30
N PRO A 139 -7.27 5.76 -7.82
CA PRO A 139 -6.98 5.31 -9.19
C PRO A 139 -7.39 3.86 -9.45
N THR A 140 -7.31 2.97 -8.46
CA THR A 140 -7.67 1.55 -8.60
C THR A 140 -9.17 1.24 -8.39
N ARG A 141 -10.04 2.25 -8.36
CA ARG A 141 -11.49 2.07 -8.09
C ARG A 141 -12.16 1.07 -9.02
N GLN A 142 -11.75 1.02 -10.29
CA GLN A 142 -12.39 0.22 -11.34
C GLN A 142 -11.58 -1.03 -11.73
N VAL A 143 -10.54 -1.36 -10.97
CA VAL A 143 -9.64 -2.49 -11.30
C VAL A 143 -10.35 -3.85 -11.22
N GLY A 144 -11.45 -3.96 -10.50
CA GLY A 144 -12.21 -5.21 -10.40
C GLY A 144 -11.81 -6.06 -9.19
N LYS A 145 -11.94 -7.37 -9.33
CA LYS A 145 -11.69 -8.34 -8.26
C LYS A 145 -10.19 -8.58 -8.13
N THR A 146 -9.66 -8.43 -6.94
CA THR A 146 -8.23 -8.66 -6.67
C THR A 146 -7.97 -9.93 -5.88
N ILE A 147 -9.01 -10.50 -5.24
CA ILE A 147 -8.98 -11.82 -4.60
C ILE A 147 -10.34 -12.48 -4.69
N ALA A 148 -10.42 -13.71 -5.19
CA ALA A 148 -11.67 -14.47 -5.31
C ALA A 148 -12.83 -13.62 -5.86
N PHE A 149 -13.80 -13.23 -5.03
CA PHE A 149 -14.96 -12.42 -5.40
C PHE A 149 -14.85 -10.95 -4.96
N PHE A 150 -13.73 -10.54 -4.34
CA PHE A 150 -13.58 -9.27 -3.66
C PHE A 150 -12.55 -8.36 -4.34
N SER A 151 -12.74 -7.05 -4.19
CA SER A 151 -11.78 -6.00 -4.53
C SER A 151 -11.27 -5.41 -3.24
N TRP A 152 -10.13 -5.91 -2.75
CA TRP A 152 -9.57 -5.53 -1.45
C TRP A 152 -8.26 -4.76 -1.54
N ASP A 153 -7.59 -4.87 -2.68
CA ASP A 153 -6.31 -4.22 -2.92
C ASP A 153 -6.52 -2.88 -3.60
N HIS A 154 -6.05 -1.83 -2.96
CA HIS A 154 -6.30 -0.47 -3.42
C HIS A 154 -5.03 0.39 -3.36
N ILE A 155 -5.05 1.46 -4.17
CA ILE A 155 -4.09 2.56 -4.11
C ILE A 155 -4.89 3.85 -3.95
N PHE A 156 -4.58 4.62 -2.91
CA PHE A 156 -5.13 5.95 -2.65
C PHE A 156 -4.01 6.97 -2.72
N VAL A 157 -4.30 8.15 -3.26
CA VAL A 157 -3.30 9.19 -3.50
C VAL A 157 -3.80 10.56 -3.07
N ARG A 158 -2.87 11.40 -2.59
CA ARG A 158 -3.12 12.81 -2.30
C ARG A 158 -1.94 13.63 -2.80
N GLY A 159 -2.20 14.73 -3.53
CA GLY A 159 -1.16 15.61 -4.06
C GLY A 159 -0.31 14.99 -5.17
N LEU A 160 -0.84 14.00 -5.88
CA LEU A 160 -0.28 13.40 -7.09
C LEU A 160 -1.32 13.44 -8.19
N ASP A 161 -0.92 13.77 -9.39
CA ASP A 161 -1.79 13.77 -10.55
C ASP A 161 -1.87 12.36 -11.17
N LEU A 162 -2.99 12.09 -11.82
CA LEU A 162 -3.21 10.86 -12.58
C LEU A 162 -3.07 11.21 -14.08
N PRO A 163 -2.45 10.33 -14.89
CA PRO A 163 -2.42 10.54 -16.33
C PRO A 163 -3.83 10.43 -16.92
N ASP A 164 -4.07 11.17 -18.02
CA ASP A 164 -5.37 11.23 -18.71
C ASP A 164 -5.82 9.89 -19.31
N SER A 165 -4.92 8.92 -19.48
CA SER A 165 -5.20 7.60 -20.03
C SER A 165 -4.79 6.49 -19.08
N ALA A 166 -5.62 5.43 -19.01
CA ALA A 166 -5.47 4.16 -18.29
C ALA A 166 -4.24 4.05 -17.35
N GLY A 167 -4.24 4.87 -16.31
CA GLY A 167 -3.12 4.96 -15.37
C GLY A 167 -3.17 3.96 -14.23
N ALA A 168 -4.09 2.96 -14.24
CA ALA A 168 -4.20 1.94 -13.20
C ALA A 168 -4.71 0.61 -13.74
N GLY A 169 -4.37 -0.48 -13.09
CA GLY A 169 -4.78 -1.83 -13.48
C GLY A 169 -4.36 -2.89 -12.47
N GLN A 170 -4.50 -4.14 -12.88
CA GLN A 170 -4.02 -5.31 -12.12
C GLN A 170 -3.24 -6.26 -13.04
N PHE A 171 -2.42 -7.09 -12.42
CA PHE A 171 -1.78 -8.21 -13.10
C PHE A 171 -2.65 -9.46 -12.92
N GLU A 172 -3.12 -10.02 -14.01
CA GLU A 172 -3.99 -11.21 -13.95
C GLU A 172 -3.20 -12.50 -13.69
N GLN A 173 -1.95 -12.56 -14.15
CA GLN A 173 -1.10 -13.75 -13.99
C GLN A 173 -0.16 -13.56 -12.79
N VAL A 174 -0.39 -14.32 -11.74
CA VAL A 174 0.42 -14.31 -10.51
C VAL A 174 1.32 -15.55 -10.37
N HIS A 175 1.21 -16.51 -11.29
CA HIS A 175 2.02 -17.73 -11.34
C HIS A 175 2.12 -18.48 -9.99
N GLY A 176 1.05 -18.44 -9.17
CA GLY A 176 1.00 -19.07 -7.85
C GLY A 176 1.79 -18.33 -6.76
N ALA A 177 2.31 -17.13 -7.03
CA ALA A 177 3.04 -16.34 -6.03
C ALA A 177 2.14 -15.73 -4.96
N SER A 178 0.85 -15.53 -5.26
CA SER A 178 -0.15 -14.95 -4.36
C SER A 178 -1.54 -15.44 -4.75
N ASP A 179 -2.47 -15.42 -3.81
CA ASP A 179 -3.92 -15.55 -4.03
C ASP A 179 -4.58 -14.19 -4.35
N HIS A 180 -3.82 -13.09 -4.26
CA HIS A 180 -4.22 -11.76 -4.69
C HIS A 180 -3.63 -11.42 -6.07
N HIS A 181 -4.38 -10.65 -6.86
CA HIS A 181 -3.89 -9.99 -8.07
C HIS A 181 -3.26 -8.64 -7.72
N PRO A 182 -1.95 -8.43 -7.98
CA PRO A 182 -1.30 -7.15 -7.71
C PRO A 182 -1.93 -6.02 -8.51
N VAL A 183 -2.22 -4.91 -7.86
CA VAL A 183 -2.73 -3.69 -8.49
C VAL A 183 -1.60 -2.68 -8.69
N TRP A 184 -1.73 -1.84 -9.71
CA TRP A 184 -0.77 -0.81 -10.02
C TRP A 184 -1.45 0.51 -10.41
N ALA A 185 -0.74 1.62 -10.26
CA ALA A 185 -1.14 2.92 -10.76
C ALA A 185 0.09 3.71 -11.22
N THR A 186 -0.08 4.46 -12.32
CA THR A 186 0.88 5.46 -12.77
C THR A 186 0.52 6.79 -12.11
N LEU A 187 1.49 7.44 -11.49
CA LEU A 187 1.31 8.68 -10.73
C LEU A 187 2.30 9.72 -11.24
N ILE A 188 1.86 10.96 -11.35
CA ILE A 188 2.65 12.09 -11.81
C ILE A 188 2.94 13.00 -10.61
N PRO A 189 4.22 13.21 -10.24
CA PRO A 189 4.58 14.17 -9.19
C PRO A 189 4.18 15.61 -9.58
N PRO A 190 3.79 16.46 -8.62
CA PRO A 190 3.44 17.85 -8.88
C PRO A 190 4.57 18.59 -9.62
N GLY A 191 4.20 19.41 -10.61
CA GLY A 191 5.17 20.20 -11.39
C GLY A 191 5.86 19.44 -12.53
N HIS A 192 5.56 18.18 -12.75
CA HIS A 192 5.98 17.42 -13.92
C HIS A 192 4.81 17.32 -14.89
N THR A 193 4.67 18.30 -15.79
CA THR A 193 3.78 18.14 -16.95
C THR A 193 4.29 16.94 -17.74
N GLY A 194 3.41 15.94 -17.94
CA GLY A 194 3.76 14.67 -18.55
C GLY A 194 4.32 14.78 -19.97
N ALA A 195 5.62 15.00 -20.08
CA ALA A 195 6.34 14.62 -21.27
C ALA A 195 6.38 13.09 -21.29
N MET A 196 5.58 12.49 -22.16
CA MET A 196 5.65 11.05 -22.44
C MET A 196 7.10 10.74 -22.84
N VAL A 197 7.81 10.03 -21.98
CA VAL A 197 9.03 9.34 -22.40
C VAL A 197 8.56 8.21 -23.31
N SER A 198 8.61 8.42 -24.61
CA SER A 198 8.47 7.34 -25.57
C SER A 198 9.59 6.34 -25.27
N ALA A 199 9.23 5.17 -24.77
CA ALA A 199 10.14 4.04 -24.66
C ALA A 199 10.52 3.66 -26.11
N SER A 200 11.67 4.12 -26.58
CA SER A 200 12.33 3.53 -27.73
C SER A 200 12.73 2.09 -27.35
N ARG A 201 12.31 1.19 -28.17
CA ARG A 201 12.52 -0.28 -28.14
C ARG A 201 13.99 -0.67 -28.03
#